data_fb1d23167b2df613d21f2c35bba30629
#
_entry.id   fb1d23167b2df613d21f2c35bba30629
#
_cell.length_a   1.000
_cell.length_b   1.000
_cell.length_c   1.000
_cell.angle_alpha   90.00
_cell.angle_beta   90.00
_cell.angle_gamma   90.00
#
_symmetry.space_group_name_H-M   'P 1'
#
loop_
_entity.id
_entity.type
_entity.pdbx_description
1 polymer ?
#
loop_
_entity_poly.entity_id
_entity_poly.type
_entity_poly.pdbx_seq_one_letter_code
_entity_poly.pdbx_strand_id
1 'polypeptide(L)'
;MVEDFEQDDFDMIDPSAKRVLVALSQFEKGFLVTVDILHKKTGLMPEALNDAVRHLSKSKLIDIPEPAKRHGPYDFNTIEITDFGREVLAKFR
;
A
#
# COMPACT_ATOMS: atom_id res chain seq x y z
N MET A 1 2.88 10.19 13.62
CA MET A 1 3.20 9.39 14.79
C MET A 1 2.62 8.00 14.74
N VAL A 2 3.37 7.02 15.23
CA VAL A 2 2.95 5.63 15.15
C VAL A 2 2.58 5.04 16.51
N GLU A 3 2.08 5.86 17.41
CA GLU A 3 1.82 5.44 18.80
C GLU A 3 0.76 4.35 18.92
N ASP A 4 -0.19 4.27 18.01
CA ASP A 4 -1.22 3.22 18.02
C ASP A 4 -0.89 2.05 17.12
N PHE A 5 0.33 2.01 16.59
CA PHE A 5 0.78 0.96 15.69
C PHE A 5 2.02 0.31 16.30
N GLU A 6 1.89 -0.96 16.62
CA GLU A 6 2.93 -1.70 17.32
C GLU A 6 3.63 -2.72 16.43
N GLN A 7 4.74 -3.27 16.91
CA GLN A 7 5.48 -4.30 16.17
C GLN A 7 4.58 -5.47 15.79
N ASP A 8 3.68 -5.88 16.69
CA ASP A 8 2.76 -6.97 16.39
C ASP A 8 1.83 -6.63 15.24
N ASP A 9 1.38 -5.39 15.17
CA ASP A 9 0.53 -4.95 14.06
C ASP A 9 1.28 -5.03 12.74
N PHE A 10 2.56 -4.64 12.74
CA PHE A 10 3.39 -4.74 11.55
C PHE A 10 3.61 -6.20 11.17
N ASP A 11 3.89 -7.04 12.15
CA ASP A 11 4.15 -8.47 11.90
C ASP A 11 2.92 -9.18 11.35
N MET A 12 1.74 -8.70 11.69
CA MET A 12 0.48 -9.28 11.21
C MET A 12 0.08 -8.81 9.81
N ILE A 13 0.79 -7.83 9.25
CA ILE A 13 0.52 -7.42 7.87
C ILE A 13 0.90 -8.58 6.94
N ASP A 14 -0.04 -8.95 6.07
CA ASP A 14 0.19 -10.01 5.09
C ASP A 14 1.46 -9.73 4.27
N PRO A 15 2.27 -10.76 3.96
CA PRO A 15 3.48 -10.57 3.16
C PRO A 15 3.25 -9.85 1.83
N SER A 16 2.13 -10.13 1.16
CA SER A 16 1.79 -9.42 -0.08
C SER A 16 1.55 -7.94 0.17
N ALA A 17 0.86 -7.61 1.26
CA ALA A 17 0.62 -6.21 1.63
C ALA A 17 1.91 -5.51 2.00
N LYS A 18 2.82 -6.17 2.71
CA LYS A 18 4.13 -5.61 2.99
C LYS A 18 4.91 -5.32 1.72
N ARG A 19 4.83 -6.22 0.75
CA ARG A 19 5.50 -6.03 -0.54
C ARG A 19 4.97 -4.80 -1.25
N VAL A 20 3.66 -4.60 -1.23
CA VAL A 20 3.03 -3.41 -1.81
C VAL A 20 3.53 -2.16 -1.10
N LEU A 21 3.51 -2.17 0.22
CA LEU A 21 3.92 -1.00 1.01
C LEU A 21 5.38 -0.62 0.73
N VAL A 22 6.26 -1.62 0.70
CA VAL A 22 7.68 -1.40 0.39
C VAL A 22 7.85 -0.85 -1.02
N ALA A 23 7.13 -1.41 -1.99
CA ALA A 23 7.20 -0.93 -3.38
C ALA A 23 6.80 0.54 -3.46
N LEU A 24 5.72 0.92 -2.78
CA LEU A 24 5.24 2.31 -2.79
C LEU A 24 6.27 3.25 -2.15
N SER A 25 6.97 2.80 -1.12
CA SER A 25 7.95 3.63 -0.43
C SER A 25 9.15 3.98 -1.29
N GLN A 26 9.34 3.29 -2.40
CA GLN A 26 10.46 3.54 -3.31
C GLN A 26 10.23 4.73 -4.22
N PHE A 27 9.02 5.26 -4.24
CA PHE A 27 8.67 6.44 -5.04
C PHE A 27 8.69 7.69 -4.18
N GLU A 28 8.85 8.83 -4.84
CA GLU A 28 8.86 10.13 -4.15
C GLU A 28 7.52 10.41 -3.49
N LYS A 29 7.56 11.17 -2.41
CA LYS A 29 6.35 11.61 -1.73
C LYS A 29 5.46 12.37 -2.72
N GLY A 30 4.17 12.02 -2.72
CA GLY A 30 3.21 12.65 -3.61
C GLY A 30 3.09 12.00 -4.97
N PHE A 31 3.94 11.04 -5.30
CA PHE A 31 3.84 10.33 -6.57
C PHE A 31 2.70 9.32 -6.52
N LEU A 32 1.75 9.46 -7.44
CA LEU A 32 0.61 8.53 -7.53
C LEU A 32 1.02 7.31 -8.35
N VAL A 33 1.06 6.16 -7.70
CA VAL A 33 1.48 4.92 -8.34
C VAL A 33 0.27 4.26 -9.01
N THR A 34 0.39 3.97 -10.31
CA THR A 34 -0.68 3.29 -11.04
C THR A 34 -0.65 1.79 -10.78
N VAL A 35 -1.78 1.12 -11.07
CA VAL A 35 -1.87 -0.34 -10.94
C VAL A 35 -0.82 -1.04 -11.79
N ASP A 36 -0.54 -0.53 -12.99
CA ASP A 36 0.42 -1.15 -13.88
C ASP A 36 1.83 -1.13 -13.31
N ILE A 37 2.22 0.02 -12.76
CA ILE A 37 3.53 0.16 -12.11
C ILE A 37 3.61 -0.78 -10.91
N LEU A 38 2.56 -0.80 -10.10
CA LEU A 38 2.53 -1.62 -8.90
C LEU A 38 2.60 -3.11 -9.23
N HIS A 39 1.84 -3.53 -10.23
CA HIS A 39 1.87 -4.92 -10.69
C HIS A 39 3.28 -5.32 -11.12
N LYS A 40 3.93 -4.48 -11.91
CA LYS A 40 5.30 -4.76 -12.38
C LYS A 40 6.28 -4.85 -11.23
N LYS A 41 6.14 -3.99 -10.25
CA LYS A 41 7.07 -3.96 -9.12
C LYS A 41 6.89 -5.13 -8.16
N THR A 42 5.66 -5.57 -7.96
CA THR A 42 5.35 -6.60 -6.97
C THR A 42 5.17 -7.99 -7.57
N GLY A 43 4.76 -8.06 -8.82
CA GLY A 43 4.42 -9.33 -9.47
C GLY A 43 3.11 -9.92 -8.97
N LEU A 44 2.35 -9.19 -8.17
CA LEU A 44 1.10 -9.68 -7.60
C LEU A 44 -0.04 -9.62 -8.60
N MET A 45 -0.88 -10.64 -8.58
CA MET A 45 -2.06 -10.71 -9.44
C MET A 45 -3.16 -9.78 -8.90
N PRO A 46 -4.17 -9.45 -9.73
CA PRO A 46 -5.21 -8.49 -9.32
C PRO A 46 -5.88 -8.79 -7.99
N GLU A 47 -6.24 -10.04 -7.75
CA GLU A 47 -6.88 -10.42 -6.50
C GLU A 47 -6.01 -10.12 -5.29
N ALA A 48 -4.74 -10.49 -5.36
CA ALA A 48 -3.79 -10.24 -4.27
C ALA A 48 -3.55 -8.75 -4.08
N LEU A 49 -3.45 -7.99 -5.17
CA LEU A 49 -3.29 -6.54 -5.08
C LEU A 49 -4.51 -5.87 -4.46
N ASN A 50 -5.72 -6.27 -4.87
CA ASN A 50 -6.93 -5.71 -4.31
C ASN A 50 -7.02 -5.95 -2.81
N ASP A 51 -6.71 -7.17 -2.37
CA ASP A 51 -6.73 -7.50 -0.95
C ASP A 51 -5.68 -6.72 -0.17
N ALA A 52 -4.46 -6.64 -0.71
CA ALA A 52 -3.37 -5.91 -0.07
C ALA A 52 -3.72 -4.42 0.07
N VAL A 53 -4.22 -3.81 -0.99
CA VAL A 53 -4.57 -2.40 -0.99
C VAL A 53 -5.71 -2.13 -0.01
N ARG A 54 -6.71 -3.01 0.02
CA ARG A 54 -7.82 -2.87 0.96
C ARG A 54 -7.33 -2.92 2.41
N HIS A 55 -6.47 -3.87 2.70
CA HIS A 55 -5.91 -4.03 4.04
C HIS A 55 -5.09 -2.80 4.46
N LEU A 56 -4.20 -2.36 3.58
CA LEU A 56 -3.35 -1.20 3.86
C LEU A 56 -4.16 0.09 4.00
N SER A 57 -5.22 0.23 3.20
CA SER A 57 -6.09 1.39 3.27
C SER A 57 -6.83 1.45 4.61
N LYS A 58 -7.29 0.31 5.11
CA LYS A 58 -7.95 0.25 6.41
C LYS A 58 -7.03 0.69 7.54
N SER A 59 -5.76 0.37 7.44
CA SER A 59 -4.75 0.76 8.42
C SER A 59 -4.21 2.16 8.18
N LYS A 60 -4.70 2.85 7.15
CA LYS A 60 -4.30 4.22 6.78
C LYS A 60 -2.82 4.34 6.41
N LEU A 61 -2.24 3.23 5.99
CA LEU A 61 -0.84 3.21 5.55
C LEU A 61 -0.71 3.69 4.10
N ILE A 62 -1.80 3.61 3.35
CA ILE A 62 -1.88 4.12 1.99
C ILE A 62 -3.17 4.91 1.80
N ASP A 63 -3.20 5.69 0.72
CA ASP A 63 -4.38 6.46 0.35
C ASP A 63 -4.75 6.15 -1.09
N ILE A 64 -6.05 6.18 -1.39
CA ILE A 64 -6.57 5.99 -2.74
C ILE A 64 -7.21 7.32 -3.14
N PRO A 65 -6.48 8.18 -3.89
CA PRO A 65 -6.97 9.54 -4.18
C PRO A 65 -8.29 9.58 -4.93
N GLU A 66 -8.55 8.59 -5.77
CA GLU A 66 -9.75 8.53 -6.58
C GLU A 66 -10.45 7.17 -6.37
N PRO A 67 -11.07 6.96 -5.20
CA PRO A 67 -11.61 5.64 -4.86
C PRO A 67 -12.73 5.16 -5.77
N ALA A 68 -13.40 6.07 -6.49
CA ALA A 68 -14.46 5.69 -7.43
C ALA A 68 -13.92 5.17 -8.75
N LYS A 69 -12.66 5.45 -9.06
CA LYS A 69 -12.05 4.99 -10.31
C LYS A 69 -11.46 3.60 -10.16
N ARG A 70 -11.71 2.79 -11.16
CA ARG A 70 -11.20 1.41 -11.21
C ARG A 70 -10.47 1.19 -12.51
N HIS A 71 -9.63 0.18 -12.56
CA HIS A 71 -8.87 -0.13 -13.76
C HIS A 71 -8.90 -1.64 -14.01
N GLY A 72 -9.74 -2.06 -14.94
CA GLY A 72 -9.88 -3.48 -15.29
C GLY A 72 -10.31 -4.31 -14.08
N PRO A 73 -9.59 -5.36 -13.73
CA PRO A 73 -9.94 -6.20 -12.58
C PRO A 73 -9.54 -5.62 -11.24
N TYR A 74 -8.90 -4.44 -11.24
CA TYR A 74 -8.46 -3.79 -10.01
C TYR A 74 -9.54 -2.90 -9.43
N ASP A 75 -9.62 -2.85 -8.11
CA ASP A 75 -10.58 -2.02 -7.39
C ASP A 75 -10.11 -0.58 -7.26
N PHE A 76 -8.97 -0.25 -7.82
CA PHE A 76 -8.36 1.07 -7.72
C PHE A 76 -7.63 1.40 -9.02
N ASN A 77 -7.28 2.67 -9.20
CA ASN A 77 -6.53 3.12 -10.36
C ASN A 77 -5.14 3.61 -9.95
N THR A 78 -5.08 4.48 -8.95
CA THR A 78 -3.82 4.99 -8.40
C THR A 78 -3.85 4.90 -6.89
N ILE A 79 -2.68 4.75 -6.29
CA ILE A 79 -2.52 4.76 -4.84
C ILE A 79 -1.23 5.47 -4.49
N GLU A 80 -1.13 5.92 -3.24
CA GLU A 80 0.11 6.48 -2.72
C GLU A 80 0.28 6.07 -1.27
N ILE A 81 1.54 6.01 -0.83
CA ILE A 81 1.85 5.73 0.56
C ILE A 81 1.65 7.01 1.37
N THR A 82 1.07 6.88 2.56
CA THR A 82 0.89 8.02 3.45
C THR A 82 2.18 8.28 4.24
N ASP A 83 2.26 9.45 4.88
CA ASP A 83 3.38 9.73 5.78
C ASP A 83 3.41 8.69 6.91
N PHE A 84 2.23 8.32 7.40
CA PHE A 84 2.13 7.27 8.41
C PHE A 84 2.70 5.94 7.90
N GLY A 85 2.40 5.58 6.65
CA GLY A 85 2.95 4.36 6.05
C GLY A 85 4.47 4.39 5.98
N ARG A 86 5.04 5.54 5.64
CA ARG A 86 6.50 5.69 5.60
C ARG A 86 7.11 5.59 7.00
N GLU A 87 6.46 6.19 7.99
CA GLU A 87 6.91 6.11 9.38
C GLU A 87 6.90 4.67 9.90
N VAL A 88 5.85 3.92 9.57
CA VAL A 88 5.74 2.53 9.98
C VAL A 88 6.88 1.70 9.38
N LEU A 89 7.15 1.88 8.09
CA LEU A 89 8.26 1.16 7.46
C LEU A 89 9.59 1.52 8.08
N ALA A 90 9.80 2.80 8.35
CA ALA A 90 11.07 3.26 8.93
C ALA A 90 11.28 2.70 10.32
N LYS A 91 10.20 2.53 11.09
CA LYS A 91 10.28 2.07 12.46
C LYS A 91 10.35 0.55 12.60
N PHE A 92 9.58 -0.17 11.80
CA PHE A 92 9.39 -1.62 12.01
C PHE A 92 10.06 -2.50 10.96
N ARG A 93 10.53 -1.95 9.87
CA ARG A 93 11.19 -2.71 8.82
C ARG A 93 12.70 -3.01 9.08
#